data_61adfb4b00fde62efe859d719be43477
#
_entry.id   61adfb4b00fde62efe859d719be43477
#
_cell.length_a   1.000
_cell.length_b   1.000
_cell.length_c   1.000
_cell.angle_alpha   90.00
_cell.angle_beta   90.00
_cell.angle_gamma   90.00
#
_symmetry.space_group_name_H-M   'P 1'
#
loop_
_entity.id
_entity.type
_entity.pdbx_description
1 polymer ?
#
loop_
_entity_poly.entity_id
_entity_poly.type
_entity_poly.pdbx_seq_one_letter_code
_entity_poly.pdbx_strand_id
1 'polypeptide(L)'
;LEQQQLQGARCMECGVPFCQYGQMIAGMASGCPLHNLVPEWNDLVYTGNWEQAYERLKKTNNFPEFTSRVCPALCEAACTCGLNGDPVSTKENEYAIIENAYENGYAAPRPPRVRTGKKVAVIGSGPSGLAAADMLNKRGHSVTVYERHDRIGGLLMYGIPNMKLERTIVERKIRVMEEEGVTFVTNADVGKDIKPAKLLKEYDRVILACGASNPRDINAPGRDAKGIYFAVDFLSANTKSLLDSNFADGKYVDTR
;
A
#
# COMPACT_ATOMS: atom_id res chain seq x y z
N LEU A 1 10.38 14.40 -15.56
CA LEU A 1 8.97 14.86 -15.46
C LEU A 1 8.35 15.17 -16.84
N GLU A 2 9.11 15.67 -17.82
CA GLU A 2 8.61 15.97 -19.18
C GLU A 2 7.98 14.74 -19.87
N GLN A 3 8.56 13.56 -19.73
CA GLN A 3 7.99 12.34 -20.30
C GLN A 3 6.63 12.00 -19.69
N GLN A 4 6.43 12.23 -18.41
CA GLN A 4 5.16 12.02 -17.74
C GLN A 4 4.12 13.06 -18.17
N GLN A 5 4.52 14.29 -18.42
CA GLN A 5 3.64 15.31 -19.01
C GLN A 5 3.16 14.89 -20.40
N LEU A 6 4.06 14.36 -21.25
CA LEU A 6 3.69 13.79 -22.55
C LEU A 6 2.74 12.59 -22.42
N GLN A 7 2.94 11.73 -21.41
CA GLN A 7 1.99 10.65 -21.14
C GLN A 7 0.64 11.16 -20.63
N GLY A 8 0.63 12.17 -19.76
CA GLY A 8 -0.59 12.85 -19.32
C GLY A 8 -1.40 13.44 -20.49
N ALA A 9 -0.70 14.09 -21.45
CA ALA A 9 -1.29 14.66 -22.66
C ALA A 9 -1.99 13.62 -23.56
N ARG A 10 -1.62 12.36 -23.49
CA ARG A 10 -2.29 11.27 -24.25
C ARG A 10 -3.64 10.87 -23.67
N CYS A 11 -3.95 11.29 -22.45
CA CYS A 11 -5.23 11.00 -21.82
C CYS A 11 -6.35 11.72 -22.58
N MET A 12 -7.34 10.94 -23.07
CA MET A 12 -8.46 11.50 -23.84
C MET A 12 -9.58 12.05 -22.95
N GLU A 13 -9.41 12.03 -21.63
CA GLU A 13 -10.42 12.48 -20.65
C GLU A 13 -11.83 11.94 -20.97
N CYS A 14 -11.92 10.62 -21.11
CA CYS A 14 -13.14 9.93 -21.56
C CYS A 14 -14.32 10.29 -20.67
N GLY A 15 -15.48 10.58 -21.27
CA GLY A 15 -16.72 10.85 -20.55
C GLY A 15 -17.19 9.65 -19.68
N VAL A 16 -16.84 8.41 -20.09
CA VAL A 16 -16.97 7.19 -19.29
C VAL A 16 -15.58 6.58 -19.16
N PRO A 17 -14.79 6.97 -18.13
CA PRO A 17 -13.40 6.53 -18.01
C PRO A 17 -13.31 5.13 -17.40
N PHE A 18 -13.15 4.12 -18.23
CA PHE A 18 -12.98 2.73 -17.78
C PHE A 18 -11.79 2.54 -16.83
N CYS A 19 -10.74 3.34 -16.98
CA CYS A 19 -9.55 3.29 -16.12
C CYS A 19 -9.88 3.47 -14.62
N GLN A 20 -10.92 4.25 -14.27
CA GLN A 20 -11.36 4.47 -12.89
C GLN A 20 -12.65 3.72 -12.52
N TYR A 21 -13.23 2.93 -13.45
CA TYR A 21 -14.53 2.30 -13.23
C TYR A 21 -14.53 1.28 -12.09
N GLY A 22 -13.49 0.44 -11.99
CA GLY A 22 -13.24 -0.43 -10.84
C GLY A 22 -14.28 -1.51 -10.58
N GLN A 23 -15.07 -1.92 -11.57
CA GLN A 23 -16.10 -2.94 -11.43
C GLN A 23 -15.79 -4.21 -12.23
N MET A 24 -16.49 -5.28 -11.90
CA MET A 24 -16.39 -6.53 -12.64
C MET A 24 -17.21 -6.43 -13.92
N ILE A 25 -16.57 -6.67 -15.07
CA ILE A 25 -17.21 -6.77 -16.38
C ILE A 25 -16.94 -8.18 -16.91
N ALA A 26 -18.00 -8.95 -17.18
CA ALA A 26 -17.89 -10.33 -17.64
C ALA A 26 -16.97 -11.22 -16.77
N GLY A 27 -16.98 -11.03 -15.46
CA GLY A 27 -16.16 -11.78 -14.51
C GLY A 27 -14.70 -11.30 -14.37
N MET A 28 -14.31 -10.23 -15.07
CA MET A 28 -12.97 -9.64 -14.99
C MET A 28 -13.00 -8.25 -14.34
N ALA A 29 -12.01 -7.95 -13.50
CA ALA A 29 -11.86 -6.62 -12.93
C ALA A 29 -11.47 -5.63 -14.04
N SER A 30 -12.21 -4.52 -14.15
CA SER A 30 -11.96 -3.44 -15.10
C SER A 30 -11.63 -2.15 -14.38
N GLY A 31 -10.48 -1.56 -14.68
CA GLY A 31 -10.07 -0.29 -14.11
C GLY A 31 -9.62 -0.36 -12.64
N CYS A 32 -9.46 0.80 -12.05
CA CYS A 32 -8.95 0.96 -10.68
C CYS A 32 -10.03 0.62 -9.63
N PRO A 33 -9.83 -0.38 -8.75
CA PRO A 33 -10.81 -0.72 -7.70
C PRO A 33 -10.93 0.34 -6.60
N LEU A 34 -9.99 1.30 -6.52
CA LEU A 34 -10.08 2.46 -5.63
C LEU A 34 -10.84 3.63 -6.29
N HIS A 35 -11.26 3.49 -7.54
CA HIS A 35 -11.86 4.56 -8.34
C HIS A 35 -10.96 5.80 -8.40
N ASN A 36 -9.65 5.60 -8.56
CA ASN A 36 -8.69 6.70 -8.70
C ASN A 36 -9.11 7.62 -9.85
N LEU A 37 -9.06 8.92 -9.59
CA LEU A 37 -9.48 9.98 -10.51
C LEU A 37 -8.44 10.18 -11.62
N VAL A 38 -8.19 9.11 -12.38
CA VAL A 38 -7.08 9.00 -13.35
C VAL A 38 -7.09 10.10 -14.41
N PRO A 39 -8.21 10.41 -15.10
CA PRO A 39 -8.21 11.50 -16.08
C PRO A 39 -7.83 12.85 -15.47
N GLU A 40 -8.39 13.17 -14.29
CA GLU A 40 -8.20 14.45 -13.64
C GLU A 40 -6.73 14.69 -13.26
N TRP A 41 -6.06 13.70 -12.62
CA TRP A 41 -4.67 13.92 -12.27
C TRP A 41 -3.71 13.72 -13.47
N ASN A 42 -4.10 13.01 -14.54
CA ASN A 42 -3.34 13.01 -15.78
C ASN A 42 -3.34 14.41 -16.46
N ASP A 43 -4.46 15.12 -16.46
CA ASP A 43 -4.54 16.51 -16.95
C ASP A 43 -3.66 17.44 -16.12
N LEU A 44 -3.70 17.30 -14.79
CA LEU A 44 -2.84 18.07 -13.89
C LEU A 44 -1.34 17.78 -14.10
N VAL A 45 -0.98 16.53 -14.41
CA VAL A 45 0.40 16.15 -14.78
C VAL A 45 0.78 16.80 -16.12
N TYR A 46 -0.10 16.71 -17.12
CA TYR A 46 0.12 17.34 -18.43
C TYR A 46 0.39 18.84 -18.31
N THR A 47 -0.41 19.54 -17.53
CA THR A 47 -0.29 21.00 -17.33
C THR A 47 0.81 21.38 -16.33
N GLY A 48 1.53 20.42 -15.73
CA GLY A 48 2.62 20.66 -14.79
C GLY A 48 2.18 21.05 -13.37
N ASN A 49 0.90 20.88 -13.05
CA ASN A 49 0.31 21.18 -11.75
C ASN A 49 0.51 20.03 -10.74
N TRP A 50 1.76 19.73 -10.40
CA TRP A 50 2.17 18.56 -9.63
C TRP A 50 1.59 18.49 -8.20
N GLU A 51 1.49 19.64 -7.52
CA GLU A 51 0.89 19.70 -6.19
C GLU A 51 -0.59 19.31 -6.22
N GLN A 52 -1.35 19.89 -7.17
CA GLN A 52 -2.76 19.56 -7.36
C GLN A 52 -2.96 18.12 -7.82
N ALA A 53 -2.04 17.60 -8.66
CA ALA A 53 -2.05 16.18 -9.06
C ALA A 53 -1.88 15.26 -7.84
N TYR A 54 -0.97 15.59 -6.92
CA TYR A 54 -0.80 14.87 -5.66
C TYR A 54 -2.05 14.94 -4.78
N GLU A 55 -2.62 16.12 -4.57
CA GLU A 55 -3.86 16.28 -3.79
C GLU A 55 -5.02 15.49 -4.40
N ARG A 56 -5.12 15.47 -5.73
CA ARG A 56 -6.16 14.72 -6.44
C ARG A 56 -5.95 13.20 -6.31
N LEU A 57 -4.73 12.72 -6.44
CA LEU A 57 -4.37 11.32 -6.26
C LEU A 57 -4.64 10.84 -4.83
N LYS A 58 -4.26 11.64 -3.83
CA LYS A 58 -4.45 11.35 -2.41
C LYS A 58 -5.91 11.32 -1.97
N LYS A 59 -6.83 11.84 -2.76
CA LYS A 59 -8.26 11.84 -2.44
C LYS A 59 -8.84 10.42 -2.39
N THR A 60 -8.35 9.53 -3.23
CA THR A 60 -8.84 8.14 -3.36
C THR A 60 -7.78 7.10 -3.00
N ASN A 61 -6.50 7.44 -3.03
CA ASN A 61 -5.40 6.54 -2.75
C ASN A 61 -4.60 6.95 -1.51
N ASN A 62 -4.62 6.12 -0.47
CA ASN A 62 -3.85 6.38 0.75
C ASN A 62 -2.33 6.21 0.53
N PHE A 63 -1.93 5.31 -0.37
CA PHE A 63 -0.54 4.85 -0.51
C PHE A 63 -0.06 4.80 -1.96
N PRO A 64 -0.02 5.95 -2.66
CA PRO A 64 0.53 6.00 -4.02
C PRO A 64 1.98 5.51 -4.07
N GLU A 65 2.75 5.70 -3.00
CA GLU A 65 4.12 5.21 -2.86
C GLU A 65 4.25 3.69 -3.00
N PHE A 66 3.21 2.93 -2.61
CA PHE A 66 3.18 1.48 -2.75
C PHE A 66 2.52 1.05 -4.05
N THR A 67 1.35 1.61 -4.36
CA THR A 67 0.57 1.22 -5.54
C THR A 67 1.29 1.53 -6.84
N SER A 68 1.97 2.67 -6.94
CA SER A 68 2.79 3.02 -8.11
C SER A 68 3.93 2.03 -8.39
N ARG A 69 4.34 1.23 -7.40
CA ARG A 69 5.41 0.23 -7.57
C ARG A 69 4.88 -1.18 -7.79
N VAL A 70 3.82 -1.58 -7.06
CA VAL A 70 3.41 -2.99 -7.01
C VAL A 70 2.04 -3.28 -7.63
N CYS A 71 1.24 -2.26 -7.95
CA CYS A 71 -0.06 -2.46 -8.56
C CYS A 71 0.08 -3.06 -9.97
N PRO A 72 -0.77 -4.02 -10.36
CA PRO A 72 -0.78 -4.58 -11.72
C PRO A 72 -1.33 -3.62 -12.78
N ALA A 73 -1.69 -2.40 -12.41
CA ALA A 73 -2.16 -1.32 -13.30
C ALA A 73 -3.40 -1.69 -14.12
N LEU A 74 -4.45 -2.16 -13.46
CA LEU A 74 -5.74 -2.45 -14.11
C LEU A 74 -6.33 -1.21 -14.83
N CYS A 75 -5.96 -0.01 -14.39
CA CYS A 75 -6.32 1.24 -15.06
C CYS A 75 -5.71 1.35 -16.47
N GLU A 76 -4.46 0.89 -16.66
CA GLU A 76 -3.81 0.84 -17.98
C GLU A 76 -4.47 -0.22 -18.86
N ALA A 77 -4.72 -1.42 -18.32
CA ALA A 77 -5.41 -2.48 -19.03
C ALA A 77 -6.82 -2.07 -19.51
N ALA A 78 -7.48 -1.17 -18.80
CA ALA A 78 -8.80 -0.63 -19.15
C ALA A 78 -8.75 0.68 -19.96
N CYS A 79 -7.56 1.20 -20.25
CA CYS A 79 -7.42 2.45 -20.98
C CYS A 79 -7.84 2.29 -22.45
N THR A 80 -8.78 3.13 -22.93
CA THR A 80 -9.26 3.06 -24.31
C THR A 80 -8.22 3.45 -25.36
N CYS A 81 -7.16 4.18 -24.99
CA CYS A 81 -5.99 4.38 -25.85
C CYS A 81 -5.36 3.05 -26.28
N GLY A 82 -5.44 2.02 -25.43
CA GLY A 82 -4.95 0.68 -25.71
C GLY A 82 -5.64 -0.06 -26.86
N LEU A 83 -6.77 0.46 -27.37
CA LEU A 83 -7.46 -0.09 -28.54
C LEU A 83 -6.76 0.26 -29.85
N ASN A 84 -6.01 1.36 -29.89
CA ASN A 84 -5.36 1.88 -31.11
C ASN A 84 -3.84 2.05 -30.98
N GLY A 85 -3.28 1.62 -29.86
CA GLY A 85 -1.86 1.74 -29.55
C GLY A 85 -1.61 1.38 -28.09
N ASP A 86 -0.55 1.92 -27.50
CA ASP A 86 -0.27 1.69 -26.08
C ASP A 86 -1.19 2.52 -25.17
N PRO A 87 -1.63 1.97 -24.02
CA PRO A 87 -2.36 2.74 -23.02
C PRO A 87 -1.51 3.90 -22.47
N VAL A 88 -2.16 4.86 -21.82
CA VAL A 88 -1.44 5.87 -21.03
C VAL A 88 -0.71 5.18 -19.89
N SER A 89 0.57 5.50 -19.67
CA SER A 89 1.39 4.96 -18.58
C SER A 89 0.97 5.55 -17.23
N THR A 90 -0.25 5.22 -16.83
CA THR A 90 -0.92 5.76 -15.64
C THR A 90 -0.15 5.49 -14.35
N LYS A 91 0.41 4.28 -14.22
CA LYS A 91 1.19 3.88 -13.05
C LYS A 91 2.49 4.66 -12.93
N GLU A 92 3.17 4.95 -14.05
CA GLU A 92 4.37 5.78 -14.06
C GLU A 92 4.05 7.25 -13.74
N ASN A 93 2.89 7.75 -14.18
CA ASN A 93 2.42 9.08 -13.79
C ASN A 93 2.13 9.12 -12.28
N GLU A 94 1.48 8.11 -11.72
CA GLU A 94 1.26 7.97 -10.27
C GLU A 94 2.59 7.97 -9.50
N TYR A 95 3.60 7.23 -9.99
CA TYR A 95 4.95 7.19 -9.43
C TYR A 95 5.60 8.59 -9.45
N ALA A 96 5.55 9.27 -10.57
CA ALA A 96 6.12 10.61 -10.69
C ALA A 96 5.42 11.62 -9.77
N ILE A 97 4.09 11.55 -9.65
CA ILE A 97 3.33 12.42 -8.75
C ILE A 97 3.81 12.25 -7.30
N ILE A 98 3.89 11.00 -6.82
CA ILE A 98 4.24 10.77 -5.41
C ILE A 98 5.70 11.08 -5.11
N GLU A 99 6.64 10.72 -5.98
CA GLU A 99 8.05 11.06 -5.74
C GLU A 99 8.28 12.57 -5.82
N ASN A 100 7.70 13.25 -6.81
CA ASN A 100 7.73 14.71 -6.87
C ASN A 100 7.14 15.36 -5.61
N ALA A 101 6.07 14.77 -5.05
CA ALA A 101 5.46 15.28 -3.83
C ALA A 101 6.40 15.17 -2.61
N TYR A 102 7.17 14.10 -2.50
CA TYR A 102 8.18 13.99 -1.46
C TYR A 102 9.36 14.93 -1.67
N GLU A 103 9.84 15.05 -2.91
CA GLU A 103 10.96 15.94 -3.26
C GLU A 103 10.65 17.42 -2.99
N ASN A 104 9.41 17.83 -3.24
CA ASN A 104 8.98 19.23 -3.08
C ASN A 104 8.24 19.52 -1.76
N GLY A 105 8.16 18.54 -0.86
CA GLY A 105 7.55 18.70 0.47
C GLY A 105 6.02 18.69 0.48
N TYR A 106 5.34 18.40 -0.63
CA TYR A 106 3.87 18.30 -0.66
C TYR A 106 3.37 17.11 0.16
N ALA A 107 4.19 16.04 0.28
CA ALA A 107 3.89 14.86 1.08
C ALA A 107 4.34 14.99 2.56
N ALA A 108 4.65 16.20 3.02
CA ALA A 108 4.99 16.44 4.43
C ALA A 108 3.84 16.04 5.36
N PRO A 109 4.14 15.63 6.61
CA PRO A 109 3.14 15.25 7.61
C PRO A 109 2.13 16.36 7.86
N ARG A 110 0.84 15.98 7.88
CA ARG A 110 -0.27 16.92 8.13
C ARG A 110 -1.13 16.38 9.29
N PRO A 111 -0.72 16.59 10.53
CA PRO A 111 -1.49 16.13 11.69
C PRO A 111 -2.86 16.79 11.71
N PRO A 112 -3.92 16.10 12.17
CA PRO A 112 -5.25 16.66 12.25
C PRO A 112 -5.29 17.83 13.23
N ARG A 113 -5.91 18.94 12.83
CA ARG A 113 -6.02 20.17 13.63
C ARG A 113 -6.84 19.98 14.91
N VAL A 114 -7.81 19.08 14.88
CA VAL A 114 -8.73 18.81 16.00
C VAL A 114 -8.75 17.31 16.27
N ARG A 115 -8.61 16.94 17.53
CA ARG A 115 -8.78 15.57 18.00
C ARG A 115 -10.19 15.35 18.54
N THR A 116 -10.81 14.22 18.16
CA THR A 116 -12.19 13.88 18.56
C THR A 116 -12.28 13.33 19.98
N GLY A 117 -11.15 13.01 20.63
CA GLY A 117 -11.10 12.29 21.89
C GLY A 117 -11.40 10.79 21.78
N LYS A 118 -11.77 10.29 20.60
CA LYS A 118 -12.00 8.86 20.37
C LYS A 118 -10.71 8.10 20.13
N LYS A 119 -10.60 6.91 20.73
CA LYS A 119 -9.46 6.01 20.61
C LYS A 119 -9.82 4.77 19.81
N VAL A 120 -9.01 4.44 18.82
CA VAL A 120 -9.21 3.26 17.97
C VAL A 120 -7.96 2.39 17.99
N ALA A 121 -8.12 1.09 18.27
CA ALA A 121 -7.07 0.10 18.09
C ALA A 121 -7.22 -0.57 16.72
N VAL A 122 -6.13 -0.71 15.99
CA VAL A 122 -6.05 -1.46 14.72
C VAL A 122 -5.13 -2.64 14.94
N ILE A 123 -5.61 -3.85 14.68
CA ILE A 123 -4.86 -5.08 14.88
C ILE A 123 -4.33 -5.56 13.53
N GLY A 124 -3.02 -5.43 13.35
CA GLY A 124 -2.30 -5.71 12.11
C GLY A 124 -1.92 -4.44 11.35
N SER A 125 -0.68 -4.38 10.90
CA SER A 125 -0.09 -3.25 10.18
C SER A 125 0.07 -3.49 8.68
N GLY A 126 -0.63 -4.48 8.13
CA GLY A 126 -0.70 -4.68 6.69
C GLY A 126 -1.40 -3.52 5.98
N PRO A 127 -1.49 -3.54 4.63
CA PRO A 127 -2.07 -2.43 3.84
C PRO A 127 -3.44 -1.98 4.34
N SER A 128 -4.32 -2.91 4.70
CA SER A 128 -5.67 -2.59 5.20
C SER A 128 -5.64 -1.90 6.56
N GLY A 129 -4.79 -2.36 7.47
CA GLY A 129 -4.63 -1.74 8.80
C GLY A 129 -4.02 -0.35 8.71
N LEU A 130 -3.00 -0.18 7.88
CA LEU A 130 -2.40 1.14 7.62
C LEU A 130 -3.40 2.10 6.99
N ALA A 131 -4.23 1.65 6.02
CA ALA A 131 -5.25 2.49 5.40
C ALA A 131 -6.32 2.93 6.41
N ALA A 132 -6.79 2.01 7.24
CA ALA A 132 -7.72 2.33 8.31
C ALA A 132 -7.12 3.34 9.30
N ALA A 133 -5.85 3.13 9.70
CA ALA A 133 -5.14 4.04 10.61
C ALA A 133 -4.97 5.44 10.02
N ASP A 134 -4.52 5.55 8.76
CA ASP A 134 -4.35 6.81 8.04
C ASP A 134 -5.67 7.60 7.98
N MET A 135 -6.74 6.94 7.54
CA MET A 135 -8.05 7.59 7.38
C MET A 135 -8.68 8.00 8.70
N LEU A 136 -8.56 7.20 9.74
CA LEU A 136 -9.10 7.51 11.06
C LEU A 136 -8.30 8.61 11.75
N ASN A 137 -6.97 8.58 11.63
CA ASN A 137 -6.12 9.63 12.17
C ASN A 137 -6.42 10.98 11.50
N LYS A 138 -6.56 11.04 10.18
CA LYS A 138 -6.94 12.25 9.43
C LYS A 138 -8.29 12.82 9.86
N ARG A 139 -9.21 11.97 10.34
CA ARG A 139 -10.49 12.39 10.92
C ARG A 139 -10.41 12.82 12.38
N GLY A 140 -9.20 12.86 12.94
CA GLY A 140 -8.94 13.34 14.30
C GLY A 140 -9.04 12.28 15.40
N HIS A 141 -9.22 11.00 15.08
CA HIS A 141 -9.20 9.93 16.09
C HIS A 141 -7.77 9.63 16.53
N SER A 142 -7.58 9.25 17.79
CA SER A 142 -6.31 8.71 18.28
C SER A 142 -6.22 7.24 17.90
N VAL A 143 -5.25 6.88 17.06
CA VAL A 143 -5.12 5.53 16.51
C VAL A 143 -3.85 4.85 17.00
N THR A 144 -3.99 3.63 17.51
CA THR A 144 -2.86 2.75 17.84
C THR A 144 -2.94 1.49 16.98
N VAL A 145 -1.87 1.20 16.26
CA VAL A 145 -1.73 0.00 15.43
C VAL A 145 -0.86 -1.01 16.17
N TYR A 146 -1.37 -2.22 16.39
CA TYR A 146 -0.65 -3.33 17.01
C TYR A 146 -0.17 -4.29 15.92
N GLU A 147 1.14 -4.58 15.91
CA GLU A 147 1.75 -5.49 14.97
C GLU A 147 2.50 -6.61 15.72
N ARG A 148 2.24 -7.85 15.35
CA ARG A 148 2.90 -9.02 15.96
C ARG A 148 4.37 -9.15 15.59
N HIS A 149 4.76 -8.65 14.42
CA HIS A 149 6.15 -8.68 13.95
C HIS A 149 6.95 -7.49 14.50
N ASP A 150 8.25 -7.55 14.30
CA ASP A 150 9.23 -6.55 14.72
C ASP A 150 9.21 -5.27 13.86
N ARG A 151 8.58 -5.31 12.67
CA ARG A 151 8.46 -4.19 11.75
C ARG A 151 7.04 -4.01 11.25
N ILE A 152 6.68 -2.76 11.02
CA ILE A 152 5.36 -2.35 10.48
C ILE A 152 5.32 -2.59 8.97
N GLY A 153 4.15 -2.96 8.45
CA GLY A 153 3.89 -3.08 7.02
C GLY A 153 3.28 -4.43 6.59
N GLY A 154 3.32 -5.45 7.44
CA GLY A 154 2.82 -6.78 7.10
C GLY A 154 3.49 -7.32 5.83
N LEU A 155 2.70 -7.70 4.81
CA LEU A 155 3.25 -8.19 3.54
C LEU A 155 3.99 -7.11 2.72
N LEU A 156 3.74 -5.83 2.93
CA LEU A 156 4.56 -4.76 2.33
C LEU A 156 6.00 -4.86 2.83
N MET A 157 6.18 -5.20 4.09
CA MET A 157 7.50 -5.35 4.71
C MET A 157 8.15 -6.69 4.36
N TYR A 158 7.43 -7.81 4.53
CA TYR A 158 8.03 -9.14 4.48
C TYR A 158 7.59 -10.02 3.32
N GLY A 159 6.51 -9.66 2.59
CA GLY A 159 5.95 -10.47 1.52
C GLY A 159 6.27 -10.01 0.10
N ILE A 160 6.84 -8.81 -0.06
CA ILE A 160 7.22 -8.26 -1.37
C ILE A 160 8.75 -8.19 -1.44
N PRO A 161 9.40 -8.72 -2.49
CA PRO A 161 10.85 -8.60 -2.66
C PRO A 161 11.31 -7.13 -2.72
N ASN A 162 12.48 -6.84 -2.13
CA ASN A 162 13.02 -5.48 -2.05
C ASN A 162 13.22 -4.81 -3.42
N MET A 163 13.50 -5.60 -4.47
CA MET A 163 13.61 -5.09 -5.84
C MET A 163 12.29 -4.59 -6.44
N LYS A 164 11.15 -4.93 -5.84
CA LYS A 164 9.81 -4.48 -6.24
C LYS A 164 9.31 -3.31 -5.39
N LEU A 165 9.58 -3.35 -4.10
CA LEU A 165 9.22 -2.31 -3.14
C LEU A 165 10.35 -2.21 -2.11
N GLU A 166 11.14 -1.16 -2.19
CA GLU A 166 12.22 -0.88 -1.25
C GLU A 166 11.67 -0.61 0.15
N ARG A 167 12.33 -1.14 1.17
CA ARG A 167 11.89 -0.97 2.57
C ARG A 167 11.93 0.47 3.02
N THR A 168 12.88 1.24 2.52
CA THR A 168 12.97 2.68 2.75
C THR A 168 11.70 3.44 2.38
N ILE A 169 10.99 2.99 1.33
CA ILE A 169 9.70 3.58 0.91
C ILE A 169 8.59 3.26 1.92
N VAL A 170 8.57 2.02 2.44
CA VAL A 170 7.61 1.63 3.48
C VAL A 170 7.87 2.42 4.77
N GLU A 171 9.13 2.49 5.20
CA GLU A 171 9.56 3.22 6.39
C GLU A 171 9.31 4.73 6.26
N ARG A 172 9.55 5.31 5.09
CA ARG A 172 9.25 6.72 4.78
C ARG A 172 7.78 7.03 5.06
N LYS A 173 6.87 6.19 4.57
CA LYS A 173 5.44 6.40 4.80
C LYS A 173 5.03 6.21 6.25
N ILE A 174 5.56 5.20 6.92
CA ILE A 174 5.27 4.94 8.33
C ILE A 174 5.70 6.14 9.18
N ARG A 175 6.89 6.70 8.92
CA ARG A 175 7.37 7.91 9.60
C ARG A 175 6.41 9.09 9.43
N VAL A 176 5.91 9.32 8.21
CA VAL A 176 4.89 10.37 7.98
C VAL A 176 3.65 10.12 8.84
N MET A 177 3.17 8.86 8.92
CA MET A 177 2.01 8.52 9.74
C MET A 177 2.27 8.71 11.24
N GLU A 178 3.48 8.40 11.72
CA GLU A 178 3.89 8.64 13.11
C GLU A 178 3.91 10.14 13.44
N GLU A 179 4.49 10.95 12.55
CA GLU A 179 4.53 12.41 12.69
C GLU A 179 3.12 13.04 12.61
N GLU A 180 2.19 12.40 11.91
CA GLU A 180 0.75 12.75 11.91
C GLU A 180 0.02 12.31 13.19
N GLY A 181 0.66 11.50 14.04
CA GLY A 181 0.16 11.10 15.36
C GLY A 181 -0.47 9.71 15.44
N VAL A 182 -0.19 8.82 14.48
CA VAL A 182 -0.48 7.39 14.60
C VAL A 182 0.56 6.74 15.51
N THR A 183 0.12 5.94 16.47
CA THR A 183 1.00 5.18 17.34
C THR A 183 1.14 3.75 16.82
N PHE A 184 2.39 3.27 16.69
CA PHE A 184 2.66 1.88 16.31
C PHE A 184 3.29 1.13 17.47
N VAL A 185 2.82 -0.11 17.70
CA VAL A 185 3.32 -1.03 18.72
C VAL A 185 3.68 -2.34 18.05
N THR A 186 4.97 -2.61 17.90
CA THR A 186 5.52 -3.83 17.32
C THR A 186 5.73 -4.91 18.38
N ASN A 187 6.00 -6.16 17.96
CA ASN A 187 6.15 -7.32 18.84
C ASN A 187 4.95 -7.48 19.81
N ALA A 188 3.75 -7.22 19.32
CA ALA A 188 2.52 -7.14 20.09
C ALA A 188 1.45 -8.06 19.45
N ASP A 189 1.49 -9.34 19.78
CA ASP A 189 0.54 -10.33 19.26
C ASP A 189 -0.75 -10.30 20.10
N VAL A 190 -1.80 -9.75 19.52
CA VAL A 190 -3.11 -9.65 20.15
C VAL A 190 -3.79 -11.02 20.14
N GLY A 191 -4.08 -11.50 21.31
CA GLY A 191 -4.58 -12.86 21.55
C GLY A 191 -3.55 -13.74 22.26
N LYS A 192 -2.27 -13.41 22.15
CA LYS A 192 -1.17 -14.09 22.81
C LYS A 192 -0.54 -13.19 23.89
N ASP A 193 0.06 -12.08 23.47
CA ASP A 193 0.76 -11.16 24.37
C ASP A 193 -0.18 -10.12 24.97
N ILE A 194 -1.18 -9.70 24.20
CA ILE A 194 -2.18 -8.70 24.59
C ILE A 194 -3.56 -9.36 24.63
N LYS A 195 -4.21 -9.30 25.79
CA LYS A 195 -5.57 -9.81 25.95
C LYS A 195 -6.58 -8.95 25.18
N PRO A 196 -7.40 -9.49 24.28
CA PRO A 196 -8.40 -8.72 23.53
C PRO A 196 -9.35 -7.94 24.43
N ALA A 197 -9.75 -8.51 25.57
CA ALA A 197 -10.62 -7.86 26.54
C ALA A 197 -10.03 -6.56 27.13
N LYS A 198 -8.70 -6.40 27.16
CA LYS A 198 -8.04 -5.17 27.55
C LYS A 198 -8.28 -4.08 26.51
N LEU A 199 -8.09 -4.41 25.23
CA LEU A 199 -8.30 -3.45 24.14
C LEU A 199 -9.76 -2.98 24.05
N LEU A 200 -10.72 -3.89 24.26
CA LEU A 200 -12.15 -3.55 24.28
C LEU A 200 -12.53 -2.61 25.44
N LYS A 201 -11.74 -2.55 26.51
CA LYS A 201 -11.95 -1.60 27.63
C LYS A 201 -11.25 -0.26 27.42
N GLU A 202 -10.08 -0.27 26.75
CA GLU A 202 -9.23 0.92 26.61
C GLU A 202 -9.55 1.75 25.38
N TYR A 203 -10.18 1.14 24.36
CA TYR A 203 -10.49 1.76 23.08
C TYR A 203 -11.99 1.83 22.83
N ASP A 204 -12.43 2.91 22.19
CA ASP A 204 -13.83 3.07 21.75
C ASP A 204 -14.21 2.05 20.67
N ARG A 205 -13.25 1.69 19.81
CA ARG A 205 -13.42 0.69 18.74
C ARG A 205 -12.13 -0.07 18.50
N VAL A 206 -12.29 -1.32 18.03
CA VAL A 206 -11.19 -2.18 17.61
C VAL A 206 -11.45 -2.65 16.17
N ILE A 207 -10.45 -2.52 15.31
CA ILE A 207 -10.49 -2.96 13.91
C ILE A 207 -9.56 -4.16 13.75
N LEU A 208 -10.07 -5.24 13.20
CA LEU A 208 -9.29 -6.43 12.88
C LEU A 208 -8.80 -6.34 11.43
N ALA A 209 -7.49 -6.22 11.25
CA ALA A 209 -6.79 -6.16 9.97
C ALA A 209 -5.63 -7.18 9.92
N CYS A 210 -5.87 -8.37 10.50
CA CYS A 210 -4.84 -9.38 10.78
C CYS A 210 -4.31 -10.10 9.53
N GLY A 211 -4.92 -9.90 8.37
CA GLY A 211 -4.58 -10.63 7.14
C GLY A 211 -4.97 -12.11 7.21
N ALA A 212 -4.36 -12.91 6.32
CA ALA A 212 -4.57 -14.35 6.26
C ALA A 212 -3.22 -15.07 6.44
N SER A 213 -3.08 -15.88 7.50
CA SER A 213 -1.85 -16.60 7.83
C SER A 213 -1.88 -18.07 7.40
N ASN A 214 -3.07 -18.65 7.18
CA ASN A 214 -3.18 -20.02 6.71
C ASN A 214 -3.05 -20.07 5.19
N PRO A 215 -1.96 -20.64 4.65
CA PRO A 215 -1.79 -20.76 3.22
C PRO A 215 -2.79 -21.75 2.64
N ARG A 216 -3.25 -21.49 1.41
CA ARG A 216 -3.89 -22.53 0.61
C ARG A 216 -2.81 -23.42 0.03
N ASP A 217 -3.02 -24.72 0.09
CA ASP A 217 -2.10 -25.69 -0.48
C ASP A 217 -2.73 -26.44 -1.64
N ILE A 218 -1.89 -27.02 -2.49
CA ILE A 218 -2.32 -27.89 -3.61
C ILE A 218 -2.19 -29.35 -3.17
N ASN A 219 -3.19 -30.15 -3.50
CA ASN A 219 -3.11 -31.60 -3.32
C ASN A 219 -2.56 -32.23 -4.61
N ALA A 220 -1.22 -32.34 -4.69
CA ALA A 220 -0.51 -32.91 -5.84
C ALA A 220 0.58 -33.88 -5.38
N PRO A 221 0.86 -34.97 -6.13
CA PRO A 221 1.97 -35.86 -5.84
C PRO A 221 3.29 -35.09 -5.75
N GLY A 222 4.10 -35.40 -4.72
CA GLY A 222 5.39 -34.76 -4.49
C GLY A 222 5.34 -33.37 -3.80
N ARG A 223 4.17 -32.91 -3.34
CA ARG A 223 4.04 -31.64 -2.62
C ARG A 223 4.92 -31.56 -1.36
N ASP A 224 5.24 -32.70 -0.77
CA ASP A 224 6.09 -32.87 0.40
C ASP A 224 7.60 -32.95 0.09
N ALA A 225 7.98 -32.82 -1.18
CA ALA A 225 9.39 -32.83 -1.57
C ALA A 225 10.15 -31.63 -1.00
N LYS A 226 11.44 -31.82 -0.72
CA LYS A 226 12.35 -30.77 -0.27
C LYS A 226 12.44 -29.66 -1.35
N GLY A 227 12.48 -28.40 -0.92
CA GLY A 227 12.59 -27.25 -1.82
C GLY A 227 11.24 -26.66 -2.23
N ILE A 228 10.12 -27.22 -1.77
CA ILE A 228 8.78 -26.68 -1.99
C ILE A 228 8.31 -25.97 -0.73
N TYR A 229 8.22 -24.64 -0.83
CA TYR A 229 7.87 -23.76 0.29
C TYR A 229 6.58 -22.99 0.01
N PHE A 230 5.89 -22.56 1.06
CA PHE A 230 4.88 -21.53 0.91
C PHE A 230 5.53 -20.18 0.59
N ALA A 231 4.95 -19.44 -0.36
CA ALA A 231 5.54 -18.20 -0.85
C ALA A 231 5.78 -17.18 0.27
N VAL A 232 4.84 -17.04 1.21
CA VAL A 232 4.97 -16.06 2.32
C VAL A 232 6.09 -16.48 3.27
N ASP A 233 6.25 -17.75 3.57
CA ASP A 233 7.32 -18.25 4.45
C ASP A 233 8.69 -18.03 3.81
N PHE A 234 8.83 -18.38 2.53
CA PHE A 234 10.05 -18.15 1.75
C PHE A 234 10.41 -16.65 1.70
N LEU A 235 9.46 -15.81 1.29
CA LEU A 235 9.68 -14.37 1.14
C LEU A 235 9.98 -13.70 2.49
N SER A 236 9.27 -14.09 3.54
CA SER A 236 9.48 -13.51 4.87
C SER A 236 10.84 -13.87 5.45
N ALA A 237 11.25 -15.13 5.36
CA ALA A 237 12.56 -15.57 5.85
C ALA A 237 13.69 -14.84 5.13
N ASN A 238 13.65 -14.81 3.79
CA ASN A 238 14.68 -14.17 2.99
C ASN A 238 14.73 -12.65 3.19
N THR A 239 13.57 -11.99 3.21
CA THR A 239 13.53 -10.54 3.43
C THR A 239 14.01 -10.19 4.85
N LYS A 240 13.62 -10.97 5.85
CA LYS A 240 14.06 -10.73 7.22
C LYS A 240 15.57 -10.88 7.36
N SER A 241 16.15 -11.96 6.85
CA SER A 241 17.61 -12.18 6.86
C SER A 241 18.37 -11.07 6.10
N LEU A 242 17.84 -10.63 4.95
CA LEU A 242 18.39 -9.48 4.23
C LEU A 242 18.42 -8.21 5.09
N LEU A 243 17.30 -7.87 5.73
CA LEU A 243 17.15 -6.64 6.50
C LEU A 243 17.92 -6.66 7.82
N ASP A 244 18.01 -7.81 8.48
CA ASP A 244 18.64 -7.94 9.79
C ASP A 244 20.17 -8.04 9.68
N SER A 245 20.69 -8.67 8.62
CA SER A 245 22.09 -9.06 8.57
C SER A 245 22.72 -9.07 7.18
N ASN A 246 22.01 -8.65 6.14
CA ASN A 246 22.43 -8.82 4.75
C ASN A 246 22.81 -10.29 4.42
N PHE A 247 21.97 -11.22 4.92
CA PHE A 247 22.13 -12.69 4.81
C PHE A 247 23.26 -13.29 5.64
N ALA A 248 23.96 -12.52 6.46
CA ALA A 248 25.06 -13.04 7.27
C ALA A 248 24.61 -13.99 8.40
N ASP A 249 23.35 -13.94 8.81
CA ASP A 249 22.76 -14.81 9.84
C ASP A 249 22.46 -16.24 9.37
N GLY A 250 22.54 -16.51 8.06
CA GLY A 250 22.24 -17.81 7.46
C GLY A 250 20.79 -18.29 7.62
N LYS A 251 19.87 -17.42 8.08
CA LYS A 251 18.47 -17.77 8.36
C LYS A 251 17.54 -17.61 7.16
N TYR A 252 18.09 -17.54 5.98
CA TYR A 252 17.34 -17.51 4.73
C TYR A 252 17.13 -18.90 4.14
N VAL A 253 16.17 -19.01 3.24
CA VAL A 253 15.94 -20.25 2.49
C VAL A 253 16.83 -20.24 1.24
N ASP A 254 17.81 -21.14 1.20
CA ASP A 254 18.64 -21.35 0.00
C ASP A 254 17.89 -22.26 -0.98
N THR A 255 17.81 -21.85 -2.22
CA THR A 255 17.14 -22.58 -3.32
C THR A 255 18.13 -23.20 -4.32
N ARG A 256 19.42 -23.18 -4.00
CA ARG A 256 20.48 -23.80 -4.80
C ARG A 256 20.63 -25.30 -4.52
#